data_f2c4eb7348d311aaf741edcbdf55aa2f
#
_entry.id   f2c4eb7348d311aaf741edcbdf55aa2f
#
_cell.length_a   1.000
_cell.length_b   1.000
_cell.length_c   1.000
_cell.angle_alpha   90.00
_cell.angle_beta   90.00
_cell.angle_gamma   90.00
#
_symmetry.space_group_name_H-M   'P 1'
#
loop_
_entity.id
_entity.type
_entity.pdbx_description
1 polymer ?
#
loop_
_entity_poly.entity_id
_entity_poly.type
_entity_poly.pdbx_seq_one_letter_code
_entity_poly.pdbx_strand_id
1 'polypeptide(L)'
;SKTMKMPIVIYTTPNCPQCMMTSRTMDKHGIIYDKVDLTQHPDLLDKFKEMGHMSAPIVVTDKKIWSGFRLEKIKSLAQFLASDEAKS
;
A
#
# COMPACT_ATOMS: atom_id res chain seq x y z
N SER A 1 10.64 17.68 4.47
CA SER A 1 10.86 17.24 4.49
C SER A 1 11.36 16.58 3.96
N LYS A 2 11.75 16.33 3.77
CA LYS A 2 12.22 15.71 3.38
C LYS A 2 12.22 14.85 3.67
N THR A 3 11.92 14.54 3.67
CA THR A 3 12.21 13.84 4.00
C THR A 3 12.04 12.69 4.07
N MET A 4 12.04 12.05 4.67
CA MET A 4 12.02 10.83 4.87
C MET A 4 10.74 10.33 4.88
N LYS A 5 10.07 10.25 3.81
CA LYS A 5 8.80 9.63 3.72
C LYS A 5 8.94 8.15 3.81
N MET A 6 7.98 7.53 4.48
CA MET A 6 7.88 6.08 4.54
C MET A 6 7.63 5.53 3.15
N PRO A 7 8.42 4.58 2.67
CA PRO A 7 8.12 3.96 1.37
C PRO A 7 6.85 3.14 1.46
N ILE A 8 5.96 3.35 0.51
CA ILE A 8 4.69 2.65 0.44
C ILE A 8 4.51 2.12 -0.96
N VAL A 9 4.22 0.83 -1.07
CA VAL A 9 4.02 0.20 -2.37
C VAL A 9 2.68 -0.53 -2.36
N ILE A 10 1.91 -0.33 -3.41
CA ILE A 10 0.68 -1.08 -3.63
C ILE A 10 0.96 -2.07 -4.75
N TYR A 11 0.90 -3.35 -4.43
CA TYR A 11 1.06 -4.41 -5.43
C TYR A 11 -0.30 -4.76 -5.97
N THR A 12 -0.46 -4.64 -7.28
CA THR A 12 -1.76 -4.77 -7.94
C THR A 12 -1.75 -5.86 -8.99
N THR A 13 -2.94 -6.20 -9.47
CA THR A 13 -3.10 -7.06 -10.63
C THR A 13 -4.09 -6.39 -11.58
N PRO A 14 -4.13 -6.80 -12.85
CA PRO A 14 -5.11 -6.24 -13.78
C PRO A 14 -6.53 -6.55 -13.35
N ASN A 15 -7.46 -5.67 -13.69
CA ASN A 15 -8.88 -5.86 -13.44
C ASN A 15 -9.19 -6.11 -11.96
N CYS A 16 -8.63 -5.26 -11.12
CA CYS A 16 -8.78 -5.41 -9.68
C CYS A 16 -9.50 -4.19 -9.10
N PRO A 17 -10.81 -4.29 -8.85
CA PRO A 17 -11.56 -3.16 -8.30
C PRO A 17 -11.05 -2.71 -6.93
N GLN A 18 -10.65 -3.65 -6.08
CA GLN A 18 -10.12 -3.30 -4.76
C GLN A 18 -8.79 -2.57 -4.86
N CYS A 19 -7.98 -2.90 -5.86
CA CYS A 19 -6.74 -2.19 -6.11
C CYS A 19 -7.01 -0.73 -6.46
N MET A 20 -8.02 -0.51 -7.31
CA MET A 20 -8.41 0.83 -7.70
C MET A 20 -8.94 1.62 -6.52
N MET A 21 -9.76 0.98 -5.69
CA MET A 21 -10.30 1.64 -4.50
C MET A 21 -9.20 2.03 -3.54
N THR A 22 -8.22 1.15 -3.38
CA THR A 22 -7.08 1.42 -2.51
C THR A 22 -6.29 2.63 -3.00
N SER A 23 -5.96 2.66 -4.30
CA SER A 23 -5.22 3.78 -4.87
C SER A 23 -5.97 5.07 -4.73
N ARG A 24 -7.26 5.06 -5.07
CA ARG A 24 -8.08 6.27 -4.99
C ARG A 24 -8.17 6.79 -3.58
N THR A 25 -8.32 5.90 -2.63
CA THR A 25 -8.42 6.30 -1.23
C THR A 25 -7.09 6.88 -0.75
N MET A 26 -5.99 6.30 -1.15
CA MET A 26 -4.69 6.86 -0.81
C MET A 26 -4.49 8.23 -1.44
N ASP A 27 -4.89 8.38 -2.69
CA ASP A 27 -4.80 9.69 -3.36
C ASP A 27 -5.63 10.73 -2.61
N LYS A 28 -6.81 10.34 -2.18
CA LYS A 28 -7.71 11.24 -1.46
C LYS A 28 -7.10 11.71 -0.15
N HIS A 29 -6.32 10.86 0.49
CA HIS A 29 -5.67 11.20 1.76
C HIS A 29 -4.28 11.81 1.58
N GLY A 30 -3.87 12.04 0.34
CA GLY A 30 -2.57 12.66 0.06
C GLY A 30 -1.39 11.75 0.32
N ILE A 31 -1.60 10.44 0.32
CA ILE A 31 -0.55 9.47 0.55
C ILE A 31 0.18 9.21 -0.76
N ILE A 32 1.50 9.31 -0.74
CA ILE A 32 2.32 9.03 -1.91
C ILE A 32 2.76 7.57 -1.85
N TYR A 33 2.62 6.88 -2.96
CA TYR A 33 2.94 5.46 -3.04
C TYR A 33 3.39 5.10 -4.44
N ASP A 34 4.05 3.94 -4.56
CA ASP A 34 4.37 3.36 -5.86
C ASP A 34 3.38 2.24 -6.13
N LYS A 35 3.12 1.98 -7.40
CA LYS A 35 2.30 0.86 -7.82
C LYS A 35 3.13 -0.13 -8.58
N VAL A 36 2.99 -1.40 -8.27
CA VAL A 36 3.72 -2.47 -8.93
C VAL A 36 2.74 -3.54 -9.37
N ASP A 37 2.81 -3.94 -10.63
CA ASP A 37 1.96 -5.00 -11.17
C ASP A 37 2.59 -6.35 -10.85
N LEU A 38 1.95 -7.13 -10.01
CA LEU A 38 2.46 -8.42 -9.57
C LEU A 38 2.61 -9.42 -10.71
N THR A 39 1.86 -9.25 -11.80
CA THR A 39 1.99 -10.15 -12.93
C THR A 39 3.34 -10.04 -13.60
N GLN A 40 4.04 -8.93 -13.36
CA GLN A 40 5.39 -8.71 -13.88
C GLN A 40 6.46 -9.24 -12.93
N HIS A 41 6.05 -9.73 -11.76
CA HIS A 41 6.99 -10.15 -10.70
C HIS A 41 6.53 -11.45 -10.06
N PRO A 42 6.61 -12.58 -10.79
CA PRO A 42 6.12 -13.86 -10.25
C PRO A 42 6.81 -14.29 -8.97
N ASP A 43 8.07 -13.92 -8.78
CA ASP A 43 8.79 -14.25 -7.55
C ASP A 43 8.15 -13.59 -6.34
N LEU A 44 7.75 -12.32 -6.51
CA LEU A 44 7.08 -11.61 -5.43
C LEU A 44 5.71 -12.19 -5.14
N LEU A 45 5.00 -12.58 -6.18
CA LEU A 45 3.70 -13.19 -6.02
C LEU A 45 3.79 -14.43 -5.15
N ASP A 46 4.75 -15.29 -5.44
CA ASP A 46 4.97 -16.51 -4.67
C ASP A 46 5.31 -16.20 -3.21
N LYS A 47 6.15 -15.20 -3.01
CA LYS A 47 6.56 -14.79 -1.69
C LYS A 47 5.38 -14.31 -0.85
N PHE A 48 4.53 -13.49 -1.45
CA PHE A 48 3.34 -13.00 -0.74
C PHE A 48 2.38 -14.13 -0.41
N LYS A 49 2.23 -15.09 -1.31
CA LYS A 49 1.39 -16.25 -1.03
C LYS A 49 1.90 -17.03 0.17
N GLU A 50 3.21 -17.20 0.26
CA GLU A 50 3.82 -17.87 1.41
C GLU A 50 3.54 -17.13 2.70
N MET A 51 3.42 -15.82 2.64
CA MET A 51 3.13 -14.99 3.80
C MET A 51 1.64 -14.94 4.14
N GLY A 52 0.81 -15.57 3.33
CA GLY A 52 -0.62 -15.59 3.55
C GLY A 52 -1.39 -14.55 2.79
N HIS A 53 -0.75 -13.78 1.92
CA HIS A 53 -1.41 -12.74 1.13
C HIS A 53 -1.74 -13.31 -0.24
N MET A 54 -2.99 -13.76 -0.39
CA MET A 54 -3.40 -14.52 -1.55
C MET A 54 -4.07 -13.71 -2.65
N SER A 55 -4.36 -12.45 -2.40
CA SER A 55 -5.04 -11.63 -3.41
C SER A 55 -4.58 -10.19 -3.35
N ALA A 56 -4.64 -9.52 -4.49
CA ALA A 56 -4.33 -8.10 -4.58
C ALA A 56 -5.54 -7.28 -4.10
N PRO A 57 -5.35 -6.06 -3.66
CA PRO A 57 -4.06 -5.38 -3.55
C PRO A 57 -3.29 -5.83 -2.33
N ILE A 58 -1.96 -5.76 -2.40
CA ILE A 58 -1.12 -5.97 -1.24
C ILE A 58 -0.39 -4.66 -0.99
N VAL A 59 -0.59 -4.09 0.19
CA VAL A 59 0.03 -2.82 0.54
C VAL A 59 1.18 -3.08 1.49
N VAL A 60 2.35 -2.58 1.15
CA VAL A 60 3.55 -2.74 1.97
C VAL A 60 4.05 -1.39 2.38
N THR A 61 4.22 -1.21 3.67
CA THR A 61 4.86 -0.01 4.21
C THR A 61 6.12 -0.43 4.94
N ASP A 62 6.81 0.54 5.49
CA ASP A 62 7.99 0.27 6.29
C ASP A 62 7.71 -0.69 7.45
N LYS A 63 6.54 -0.62 8.03
CA LYS A 63 6.22 -1.38 9.24
C LYS A 63 5.05 -2.34 9.13
N LYS A 64 4.30 -2.26 8.06
CA LYS A 64 3.06 -3.04 7.95
C LYS A 64 2.88 -3.62 6.57
N ILE A 65 2.10 -4.67 6.50
CA ILE A 65 1.69 -5.27 5.25
C ILE A 65 0.26 -5.78 5.42
N TRP A 66 -0.57 -5.53 4.43
CA TRP A 66 -1.93 -6.08 4.44
C TRP A 66 -2.38 -6.31 3.01
N SER A 67 -3.43 -7.13 2.87
CA SER A 67 -4.02 -7.38 1.57
C SER A 67 -5.50 -7.01 1.58
N GLY A 68 -6.02 -6.69 0.41
CA GLY A 68 -7.40 -6.24 0.25
C GLY A 68 -7.55 -4.76 0.51
N PHE A 69 -8.76 -4.26 0.25
CA PHE A 69 -9.06 -2.87 0.53
C PHE A 69 -9.40 -2.73 2.01
N ARG A 70 -8.58 -2.02 2.74
CA ARG A 70 -8.73 -1.86 4.18
C ARG A 70 -8.73 -0.38 4.53
N LEU A 71 -9.92 0.21 4.52
CA LEU A 71 -10.06 1.66 4.74
C LEU A 71 -9.48 2.08 6.09
N GLU A 72 -9.74 1.30 7.12
CA GLU A 72 -9.25 1.65 8.47
C GLU A 72 -7.73 1.72 8.52
N LYS A 73 -7.07 0.86 7.76
CA LYS A 73 -5.60 0.85 7.73
C LYS A 73 -5.06 2.03 6.95
N ILE A 74 -5.75 2.40 5.86
CA ILE A 74 -5.35 3.57 5.09
C ILE A 74 -5.50 4.84 5.91
N LYS A 75 -6.59 4.94 6.65
CA LYS A 75 -6.81 6.11 7.52
C LYS A 75 -5.76 6.19 8.62
N SER A 76 -5.43 5.06 9.22
CA SER A 76 -4.38 5.02 10.24
C SER A 76 -3.04 5.44 9.66
N LEU A 77 -2.74 4.98 8.46
CA LEU A 77 -1.51 5.35 7.77
C LEU A 77 -1.46 6.85 7.52
N ALA A 78 -2.57 7.40 7.03
CA ALA A 78 -2.65 8.84 6.77
C ALA A 78 -2.41 9.65 8.05
N GLN A 79 -2.99 9.21 9.15
CA GLN A 79 -2.81 9.89 10.44
C GLN A 79 -1.36 9.79 10.91
N PHE A 80 -0.76 8.62 10.74
CA PHE A 80 0.62 8.42 11.13
C PHE A 80 1.55 9.35 10.34
N LEU A 81 1.34 9.43 9.02
CA LEU A 81 2.18 10.27 8.17
C LEU A 81 2.01 11.75 8.50
N ALA A 82 0.78 12.17 8.75
CA ALA A 82 0.52 13.56 9.12
C ALA A 82 1.16 13.89 10.47
N SER A 83 1.07 12.98 11.41
CA SER A 83 1.67 13.16 12.72
C SER A 83 3.19 13.24 12.66
N ASP A 84 3.77 12.38 11.82
CA ASP A 84 5.21 12.37 11.63
C ASP A 84 5.70 13.68 11.02
N GLU A 85 4.97 14.19 10.04
CA GLU A 85 5.30 15.47 9.44
C GLU A 85 5.17 16.63 10.42
N ALA A 86 4.16 16.55 11.25
CA ALA A 86 3.93 17.60 12.23
C ALA A 86 5.06 17.67 13.26
N LYS A 87 5.74 16.57 13.47
CA LYS A 87 6.86 16.54 14.41
C LYS A 87 8.16 17.03 13.82
N SER A 88 8.26 17.06 12.53
CA SER A 88 9.50 17.50 11.90
C SER A 88 9.65 19.02 11.79
#